data_310d502898711e10ec2f7f2f457f16b8
#
_entry.id   310d502898711e10ec2f7f2f457f16b8
#
_cell.length_a   1.000
_cell.length_b   1.000
_cell.length_c   1.000
_cell.angle_alpha   90.00
_cell.angle_beta   90.00
_cell.angle_gamma   90.00
#
_symmetry.space_group_name_H-M   'P 1'
#
loop_
_entity.id
_entity.type
_entity.pdbx_description
1 polymer ?
#
loop_
_entity_poly.entity_id
_entity_poly.type
_entity_poly.pdbx_seq_one_letter_code
_entity_poly.pdbx_strand_id
1 'polypeptide(L)'
;MSRNACRDIIDYLMQIREPTRDDLDAIKITTTGELHLQGMIPNSELITHLKSDERRKLLPLLRRKTTRTISGVTVVAAMTKPMPCPHDGPCAYCPGGPAKGVPQSYTGYEPAAMRGIQNEYDPQKQVESRLKQLVAIGHEVDKVELIIMGGTFPSAPQEYQEGFVKGCLDALIGRNTGSLEEAKELAETSKIRNVGITVETRPDWAKRTHIDRILSMGVTRVELGVQNIYDSIYQDLSRGHTVDDVIDSTRMLKDSGLKVLYHLMPGLPGSNFEKDLTGFKKIFTDPRFKPDMIKIYPCLVLRGTKIYDWWMKGEYVPYSTEEAVRLVADLKKAVPPWVRVMRIQRDIPANLVVAGVKKSNLRQLVMKKLLQE
;
A
#
# COMPACT_ATOMS: atom_id res chain seq x y z
N MET A 1 17.72 -25.20 -22.98
CA MET A 1 17.48 -24.12 -23.98
C MET A 1 17.52 -22.73 -23.36
N SER A 2 16.76 -22.42 -22.30
CA SER A 2 16.71 -21.04 -21.73
C SER A 2 18.05 -20.54 -21.16
N ARG A 3 18.85 -21.42 -20.55
CA ARG A 3 20.15 -21.06 -19.96
C ARG A 3 21.18 -20.55 -20.98
N ASN A 4 21.22 -21.11 -22.18
CA ASN A 4 22.11 -20.66 -23.25
C ASN A 4 21.62 -19.30 -23.77
N ALA A 5 20.34 -19.14 -24.03
CA ALA A 5 19.75 -17.89 -24.46
C ALA A 5 19.97 -16.72 -23.47
N CYS A 6 19.84 -16.98 -22.15
CA CYS A 6 20.17 -15.98 -21.13
C CYS A 6 21.64 -15.59 -21.18
N ARG A 7 22.54 -16.57 -21.40
CA ARG A 7 23.97 -16.31 -21.46
C ARG A 7 24.33 -15.45 -22.69
N ASP A 8 23.77 -15.78 -23.85
CA ASP A 8 24.02 -15.04 -25.10
C ASP A 8 23.59 -13.57 -24.97
N ILE A 9 22.41 -13.30 -24.38
CA ILE A 9 21.94 -11.95 -24.11
C ILE A 9 22.88 -11.20 -23.16
N ILE A 10 23.30 -11.84 -22.07
CA ILE A 10 24.19 -11.24 -21.08
C ILE A 10 25.55 -10.92 -21.73
N ASP A 11 26.14 -11.85 -22.46
CA ASP A 11 27.44 -11.69 -23.10
C ASP A 11 27.42 -10.59 -24.15
N TYR A 12 26.34 -10.46 -24.94
CA TYR A 12 26.14 -9.35 -25.85
C TYR A 12 26.11 -7.99 -25.12
N LEU A 13 25.28 -7.87 -24.06
CA LEU A 13 25.15 -6.63 -23.28
C LEU A 13 26.46 -6.25 -22.58
N MET A 14 27.27 -7.23 -22.20
CA MET A 14 28.58 -6.99 -21.59
C MET A 14 29.60 -6.40 -22.57
N GLN A 15 29.47 -6.61 -23.86
CA GLN A 15 30.33 -6.02 -24.91
C GLN A 15 30.02 -4.54 -25.13
N ILE A 16 28.79 -4.08 -24.90
CA ILE A 16 28.37 -2.69 -25.02
C ILE A 16 28.90 -1.90 -23.83
N ARG A 17 29.61 -0.78 -24.04
CA ARG A 17 30.19 0.02 -22.94
C ARG A 17 29.12 0.50 -21.95
N GLU A 18 28.03 1.07 -22.44
CA GLU A 18 26.89 1.59 -21.68
C GLU A 18 25.58 1.08 -22.29
N PRO A 19 25.17 -0.17 -21.94
CA PRO A 19 23.98 -0.76 -22.55
C PRO A 19 22.69 -0.04 -22.11
N THR A 20 21.82 0.21 -23.06
CA THR A 20 20.53 0.88 -22.88
C THR A 20 19.37 -0.12 -22.81
N ARG A 21 18.16 0.38 -22.51
CA ARG A 21 16.97 -0.47 -22.58
C ARG A 21 16.65 -0.89 -24.02
N ASP A 22 16.91 -0.04 -24.98
CA ASP A 22 16.69 -0.36 -26.40
C ASP A 22 17.63 -1.48 -26.85
N ASP A 23 18.89 -1.49 -26.41
CA ASP A 23 19.82 -2.60 -26.67
C ASP A 23 19.32 -3.91 -26.04
N LEU A 24 18.83 -3.85 -24.79
CA LEU A 24 18.25 -5.00 -24.09
C LEU A 24 17.03 -5.55 -24.83
N ASP A 25 16.12 -4.69 -25.24
CA ASP A 25 14.89 -5.12 -25.93
C ASP A 25 15.22 -5.66 -27.32
N ALA A 26 16.14 -5.04 -28.05
CA ALA A 26 16.60 -5.51 -29.36
C ALA A 26 17.22 -6.91 -29.28
N ILE A 27 18.21 -7.14 -28.40
CA ILE A 27 18.86 -8.45 -28.30
C ILE A 27 17.88 -9.53 -27.81
N LYS A 28 16.93 -9.21 -26.93
CA LYS A 28 15.91 -10.17 -26.50
C LYS A 28 15.00 -10.59 -27.67
N ILE A 29 14.59 -9.65 -28.52
CA ILE A 29 13.77 -9.94 -29.70
C ILE A 29 14.56 -10.84 -30.64
N THR A 30 15.80 -10.50 -30.97
CA THR A 30 16.68 -11.28 -31.85
C THR A 30 16.87 -12.72 -31.32
N THR A 31 17.30 -12.87 -30.06
CA THR A 31 17.55 -14.18 -29.46
C THR A 31 16.26 -15.02 -29.38
N THR A 32 15.11 -14.38 -29.06
CA THR A 32 13.81 -15.07 -29.02
C THR A 32 13.43 -15.61 -30.41
N GLY A 33 13.68 -14.83 -31.46
CA GLY A 33 13.41 -15.22 -32.84
C GLY A 33 14.33 -16.35 -33.33
N GLU A 34 15.64 -16.20 -33.14
CA GLU A 34 16.65 -17.18 -33.55
C GLU A 34 16.49 -18.55 -32.90
N LEU A 35 16.11 -18.58 -31.61
CA LEU A 35 15.91 -19.80 -30.84
C LEU A 35 14.45 -20.30 -30.86
N HIS A 36 13.57 -19.69 -31.63
CA HIS A 36 12.14 -20.01 -31.75
C HIS A 36 11.46 -20.22 -30.39
N LEU A 37 11.73 -19.31 -29.43
CA LEU A 37 11.14 -19.38 -28.08
C LEU A 37 9.67 -18.96 -28.11
N GLN A 38 8.84 -19.59 -27.28
CA GLN A 38 7.39 -19.28 -27.18
C GLN A 38 7.09 -17.93 -26.52
N GLY A 39 8.09 -17.17 -26.09
CA GLY A 39 7.94 -15.86 -25.47
C GLY A 39 9.25 -15.19 -25.09
N MET A 40 9.19 -13.89 -24.83
CA MET A 40 10.35 -13.10 -24.43
C MET A 40 10.92 -13.56 -23.08
N ILE A 41 12.24 -13.72 -23.00
CA ILE A 41 12.94 -14.05 -21.76
C ILE A 41 12.73 -12.92 -20.75
N PRO A 42 12.19 -13.20 -19.54
CA PRO A 42 11.97 -12.17 -18.53
C PRO A 42 13.29 -11.69 -17.92
N ASN A 43 13.35 -10.40 -17.56
CA ASN A 43 14.54 -9.84 -16.90
C ASN A 43 14.91 -10.58 -15.61
N SER A 44 13.93 -11.10 -14.87
CA SER A 44 14.17 -11.88 -13.66
C SER A 44 14.97 -13.15 -13.92
N GLU A 45 14.81 -13.78 -15.08
CA GLU A 45 15.59 -14.93 -15.48
C GLU A 45 17.03 -14.54 -15.82
N LEU A 46 17.23 -13.45 -16.58
CA LEU A 46 18.57 -12.90 -16.83
C LEU A 46 19.30 -12.58 -15.51
N ILE A 47 18.62 -11.97 -14.54
CA ILE A 47 19.20 -11.62 -13.23
C ILE A 47 19.73 -12.84 -12.49
N THR A 48 19.07 -14.00 -12.58
CA THR A 48 19.55 -15.24 -11.93
C THR A 48 20.83 -15.80 -12.53
N HIS A 49 21.11 -15.47 -13.80
CA HIS A 49 22.28 -15.92 -14.53
C HIS A 49 23.47 -14.93 -14.50
N LEU A 50 23.33 -13.76 -13.86
CA LEU A 50 24.41 -12.78 -13.73
C LEU A 50 25.48 -13.27 -12.76
N LYS A 51 26.74 -13.21 -13.21
CA LYS A 51 27.93 -13.34 -12.35
C LYS A 51 28.14 -12.07 -11.54
N SER A 52 28.97 -12.11 -10.50
CA SER A 52 29.20 -11.01 -9.58
C SER A 52 29.71 -9.72 -10.26
N ASP A 53 30.59 -9.85 -11.23
CA ASP A 53 31.15 -8.74 -12.03
C ASP A 53 30.09 -8.14 -12.98
N GLU A 54 29.27 -8.98 -13.60
CA GLU A 54 28.19 -8.59 -14.51
C GLU A 54 27.06 -7.86 -13.80
N ARG A 55 26.76 -8.25 -12.55
CA ARG A 55 25.70 -7.61 -11.73
C ARG A 55 25.93 -6.11 -11.56
N ARG A 56 27.18 -5.67 -11.36
CA ARG A 56 27.48 -4.24 -11.22
C ARG A 56 27.06 -3.43 -12.44
N LYS A 57 27.26 -3.97 -13.64
CA LYS A 57 26.95 -3.31 -14.91
C LYS A 57 25.50 -3.46 -15.32
N LEU A 58 24.94 -4.69 -15.26
CA LEU A 58 23.66 -5.02 -15.88
C LEU A 58 22.47 -4.99 -14.94
N LEU A 59 22.65 -5.14 -13.60
CA LEU A 59 21.54 -5.13 -12.67
C LEU A 59 20.72 -3.82 -12.69
N PRO A 60 21.33 -2.61 -12.79
CA PRO A 60 20.57 -1.36 -12.93
C PRO A 60 19.65 -1.34 -14.16
N LEU A 61 20.12 -1.91 -15.29
CA LEU A 61 19.39 -2.03 -16.54
C LEU A 61 18.23 -3.03 -16.44
N LEU A 62 18.49 -4.20 -15.86
CA LEU A 62 17.55 -5.31 -15.76
C LEU A 62 16.51 -5.11 -14.65
N ARG A 63 16.81 -4.29 -13.63
CA ARG A 63 15.92 -4.01 -12.49
C ARG A 63 14.60 -3.44 -12.96
N ARG A 64 13.50 -4.05 -12.48
CA ARG A 64 12.14 -3.56 -12.76
C ARG A 64 11.67 -2.66 -11.62
N LYS A 65 10.89 -1.60 -11.98
CA LYS A 65 10.30 -0.65 -11.00
C LYS A 65 11.38 -0.01 -10.11
N THR A 66 12.39 0.56 -10.71
CA THR A 66 13.61 1.12 -10.08
C THR A 66 13.34 2.07 -8.91
N THR A 67 12.23 2.82 -8.95
CA THR A 67 11.86 3.79 -7.89
C THR A 67 11.36 3.13 -6.60
N ARG A 68 11.09 1.82 -6.60
CA ARG A 68 10.44 1.14 -5.47
C ARG A 68 11.31 1.07 -4.21
N THR A 69 12.61 0.96 -4.36
CA THR A 69 13.60 0.89 -3.27
C THR A 69 14.60 2.05 -3.30
N ILE A 70 14.25 3.16 -3.95
CA ILE A 70 15.13 4.33 -4.09
C ILE A 70 15.51 4.96 -2.73
N SER A 71 14.69 4.77 -1.71
CA SER A 71 14.94 5.23 -0.34
C SER A 71 15.91 4.31 0.44
N GLY A 72 16.34 3.19 -0.14
CA GLY A 72 17.08 2.13 0.59
C GLY A 72 16.21 1.26 1.49
N VAL A 73 14.89 1.52 1.56
CA VAL A 73 13.95 0.73 2.37
C VAL A 73 12.94 0.03 1.47
N THR A 74 12.75 -1.25 1.70
CA THR A 74 11.80 -2.09 1.00
C THR A 74 10.48 -2.17 1.79
N VAL A 75 9.39 -1.74 1.17
CA VAL A 75 8.05 -1.84 1.80
C VAL A 75 7.44 -3.19 1.48
N VAL A 76 7.09 -3.93 2.53
CA VAL A 76 6.41 -5.23 2.45
C VAL A 76 5.08 -5.16 3.20
N ALA A 77 3.99 -5.34 2.46
CA ALA A 77 2.65 -5.43 3.03
C ALA A 77 2.25 -6.89 3.23
N ALA A 78 1.75 -7.22 4.42
CA ALA A 78 1.13 -8.49 4.76
C ALA A 78 -0.36 -8.26 5.11
N MET A 79 -1.25 -9.08 4.55
CA MET A 79 -2.69 -8.97 4.70
C MET A 79 -3.18 -9.93 5.79
N THR A 80 -3.96 -9.43 6.76
CA THR A 80 -4.61 -10.28 7.77
C THR A 80 -5.74 -11.13 7.16
N LYS A 81 -6.10 -12.22 7.81
CA LYS A 81 -7.27 -13.01 7.40
C LYS A 81 -8.55 -12.17 7.46
N PRO A 82 -9.57 -12.53 6.69
CA PRO A 82 -10.87 -11.89 6.79
C PRO A 82 -11.46 -11.97 8.20
N MET A 83 -11.80 -10.81 8.77
CA MET A 83 -12.42 -10.69 10.08
C MET A 83 -13.60 -9.72 9.99
N PRO A 84 -14.66 -9.91 10.82
CA PRO A 84 -15.77 -8.98 10.89
C PRO A 84 -15.30 -7.55 11.22
N CYS A 85 -16.01 -6.56 10.70
CA CYS A 85 -15.80 -5.20 11.13
C CYS A 85 -16.28 -5.04 12.59
N PRO A 86 -15.57 -4.29 13.44
CA PRO A 86 -15.92 -4.16 14.86
C PRO A 86 -17.12 -3.22 15.13
N HIS A 87 -17.87 -2.85 14.13
CA HIS A 87 -19.13 -2.09 14.25
C HIS A 87 -20.23 -2.73 13.42
N ASP A 88 -21.46 -2.30 13.64
CA ASP A 88 -22.65 -2.83 12.99
C ASP A 88 -22.66 -2.54 11.48
N GLY A 89 -22.42 -3.57 10.69
CA GLY A 89 -22.46 -3.54 9.23
C GLY A 89 -21.25 -2.86 8.57
N PRO A 90 -21.14 -2.99 7.25
CA PRO A 90 -20.10 -2.34 6.47
C PRO A 90 -20.43 -0.88 6.18
N CYS A 91 -19.41 -0.02 6.10
CA CYS A 91 -19.57 1.35 5.60
C CYS A 91 -20.16 1.35 4.19
N ALA A 92 -20.92 2.38 3.84
CA ALA A 92 -21.64 2.47 2.57
C ALA A 92 -20.77 2.26 1.31
N TYR A 93 -19.50 2.59 1.37
CA TYR A 93 -18.52 2.43 0.28
C TYR A 93 -17.66 1.14 0.38
N CYS A 94 -17.88 0.30 1.37
CA CYS A 94 -17.01 -0.86 1.63
C CYS A 94 -17.29 -2.00 0.64
N PRO A 95 -16.33 -2.41 -0.20
CA PRO A 95 -16.58 -3.34 -1.29
C PRO A 95 -16.51 -4.81 -0.88
N GLY A 96 -15.84 -5.13 0.24
CA GLY A 96 -15.52 -6.49 0.65
C GLY A 96 -15.80 -6.75 2.12
N GLY A 97 -15.37 -7.93 2.56
CA GLY A 97 -15.49 -8.40 3.93
C GLY A 97 -15.52 -9.92 4.02
N PRO A 98 -15.64 -10.50 5.22
CA PRO A 98 -15.59 -11.95 5.43
C PRO A 98 -16.59 -12.72 4.59
N ALA A 99 -17.81 -12.20 4.37
CA ALA A 99 -18.82 -12.83 3.52
C ALA A 99 -18.37 -13.02 2.05
N LYS A 100 -17.35 -12.28 1.61
CA LYS A 100 -16.73 -12.42 0.28
C LYS A 100 -15.35 -13.09 0.34
N GLY A 101 -14.96 -13.66 1.48
CA GLY A 101 -13.66 -14.31 1.67
C GLY A 101 -12.46 -13.36 1.64
N VAL A 102 -12.67 -12.06 1.80
CA VAL A 102 -11.62 -11.03 1.77
C VAL A 102 -11.67 -10.16 3.03
N PRO A 103 -10.53 -9.55 3.44
CA PRO A 103 -10.53 -8.61 4.55
C PRO A 103 -11.44 -7.41 4.29
N GLN A 104 -11.94 -6.82 5.37
CA GLN A 104 -12.81 -5.64 5.30
C GLN A 104 -12.11 -4.50 4.55
N SER A 105 -12.85 -3.78 3.72
CA SER A 105 -12.39 -2.69 2.84
C SER A 105 -11.57 -3.09 1.61
N TYR A 106 -11.36 -4.38 1.37
CA TYR A 106 -10.62 -4.87 0.18
C TYR A 106 -11.55 -5.63 -0.76
N THR A 107 -11.20 -5.61 -2.06
CA THR A 107 -11.95 -6.32 -3.11
C THR A 107 -11.43 -7.74 -3.33
N GLY A 108 -10.24 -8.07 -2.84
CA GLY A 108 -9.51 -9.29 -3.12
C GLY A 108 -8.59 -9.23 -4.35
N TYR A 109 -8.73 -8.20 -5.17
CA TYR A 109 -7.93 -8.01 -6.40
C TYR A 109 -6.78 -7.02 -6.25
N GLU A 110 -6.63 -6.37 -5.11
CA GLU A 110 -5.45 -5.56 -4.82
C GLU A 110 -4.21 -6.47 -4.68
N PRO A 111 -3.02 -6.01 -5.09
CA PRO A 111 -1.81 -6.84 -5.05
C PRO A 111 -1.47 -7.44 -3.69
N ALA A 112 -1.77 -6.72 -2.60
CA ALA A 112 -1.57 -7.23 -1.24
C ALA A 112 -2.64 -8.27 -0.85
N ALA A 113 -3.91 -8.05 -1.21
CA ALA A 113 -4.99 -8.99 -0.96
C ALA A 113 -4.79 -10.29 -1.74
N MET A 114 -4.43 -10.21 -3.03
CA MET A 114 -4.12 -11.38 -3.85
C MET A 114 -2.98 -12.22 -3.24
N ARG A 115 -1.91 -11.55 -2.75
CA ARG A 115 -0.81 -12.25 -2.07
C ARG A 115 -1.29 -12.88 -0.76
N GLY A 116 -2.15 -12.21 0.00
CA GLY A 116 -2.78 -12.77 1.19
C GLY A 116 -3.53 -14.06 0.88
N ILE A 117 -4.40 -14.03 -0.13
CA ILE A 117 -5.15 -15.21 -0.61
C ILE A 117 -4.21 -16.33 -1.04
N GLN A 118 -3.21 -16.02 -1.89
CA GLN A 118 -2.23 -17.01 -2.41
C GLN A 118 -1.42 -17.68 -1.31
N ASN A 119 -1.22 -17.02 -0.18
CA ASN A 119 -0.46 -17.54 0.97
C ASN A 119 -1.37 -17.87 2.17
N GLU A 120 -2.68 -18.06 1.96
CA GLU A 120 -3.65 -18.45 2.99
C GLU A 120 -3.67 -17.49 4.18
N TYR A 121 -3.33 -16.23 3.94
CA TYR A 121 -3.16 -15.17 4.96
C TYR A 121 -2.11 -15.46 6.03
N ASP A 122 -1.23 -16.44 5.80
CA ASP A 122 -0.09 -16.72 6.67
C ASP A 122 0.92 -15.56 6.59
N PRO A 123 1.28 -14.90 7.71
CA PRO A 123 2.14 -13.73 7.69
C PRO A 123 3.56 -14.04 7.20
N GLN A 124 4.13 -15.18 7.62
CA GLN A 124 5.48 -15.57 7.26
C GLN A 124 5.59 -15.86 5.76
N LYS A 125 4.69 -16.70 5.22
CA LYS A 125 4.65 -17.02 3.79
C LYS A 125 4.48 -15.78 2.92
N GLN A 126 3.62 -14.84 3.32
CA GLN A 126 3.41 -13.59 2.56
C GLN A 126 4.67 -12.74 2.48
N VAL A 127 5.38 -12.57 3.60
CA VAL A 127 6.62 -11.79 3.65
C VAL A 127 7.70 -12.49 2.85
N GLU A 128 7.96 -13.78 3.07
CA GLU A 128 8.96 -14.56 2.31
C GLU A 128 8.70 -14.52 0.80
N SER A 129 7.46 -14.79 0.38
CA SER A 129 7.06 -14.72 -1.02
C SER A 129 7.37 -13.36 -1.62
N ARG A 130 7.08 -12.29 -0.86
CA ARG A 130 7.34 -10.92 -1.32
C ARG A 130 8.83 -10.58 -1.40
N LEU A 131 9.63 -11.02 -0.44
CA LEU A 131 11.09 -10.84 -0.46
C LEU A 131 11.71 -11.56 -1.67
N LYS A 132 11.36 -12.84 -1.86
CA LYS A 132 11.80 -13.63 -3.02
C LYS A 132 11.46 -12.93 -4.36
N GLN A 133 10.24 -12.41 -4.48
CA GLN A 133 9.78 -11.69 -5.66
C GLN A 133 10.57 -10.39 -5.91
N LEU A 134 10.91 -9.64 -4.87
CA LEU A 134 11.66 -8.39 -4.99
C LEU A 134 13.12 -8.66 -5.39
N VAL A 135 13.76 -9.65 -4.79
CA VAL A 135 15.10 -10.09 -5.16
C VAL A 135 15.15 -10.58 -6.62
N ALA A 136 14.16 -11.37 -7.04
CA ALA A 136 14.08 -11.89 -8.41
C ALA A 136 13.97 -10.79 -9.47
N ILE A 137 13.38 -9.64 -9.14
CA ILE A 137 13.29 -8.49 -10.06
C ILE A 137 14.40 -7.46 -9.86
N GLY A 138 15.46 -7.80 -9.11
CA GLY A 138 16.71 -7.07 -9.00
C GLY A 138 16.79 -6.04 -7.87
N HIS A 139 15.90 -6.11 -6.86
CA HIS A 139 16.03 -5.25 -5.67
C HIS A 139 16.91 -5.90 -4.61
N GLU A 140 17.74 -5.08 -3.97
CA GLU A 140 18.40 -5.42 -2.73
C GLU A 140 17.40 -5.26 -1.59
N VAL A 141 17.38 -6.23 -0.67
CA VAL A 141 16.45 -6.27 0.45
C VAL A 141 17.25 -6.50 1.73
N ASP A 142 17.67 -5.42 2.35
CA ASP A 142 18.41 -5.40 3.62
C ASP A 142 17.67 -4.66 4.73
N LYS A 143 16.75 -3.74 4.36
CA LYS A 143 15.88 -3.00 5.28
C LYS A 143 14.45 -3.07 4.82
N VAL A 144 13.56 -3.51 5.73
CA VAL A 144 12.15 -3.71 5.44
C VAL A 144 11.28 -2.87 6.37
N GLU A 145 10.35 -2.12 5.79
CA GLU A 145 9.21 -1.56 6.49
C GLU A 145 8.01 -2.48 6.27
N LEU A 146 7.48 -3.05 7.35
CA LEU A 146 6.29 -3.89 7.33
C LEU A 146 5.02 -3.02 7.36
N ILE A 147 4.00 -3.40 6.58
CA ILE A 147 2.66 -2.82 6.67
C ILE A 147 1.66 -3.95 6.85
N ILE A 148 1.02 -3.99 8.02
CA ILE A 148 -0.05 -4.94 8.32
C ILE A 148 -1.37 -4.32 7.89
N MET A 149 -1.99 -4.95 6.91
CA MET A 149 -3.21 -4.49 6.23
C MET A 149 -4.36 -5.44 6.56
N GLY A 150 -5.60 -4.96 6.42
CA GLY A 150 -6.80 -5.79 6.60
C GLY A 150 -7.91 -5.11 7.39
N GLY A 151 -7.90 -3.78 7.44
CA GLY A 151 -8.97 -2.95 8.00
C GLY A 151 -8.68 -2.49 9.42
N THR A 152 -9.20 -3.16 10.45
CA THR A 152 -9.03 -2.73 11.85
C THR A 152 -8.21 -3.77 12.61
N PHE A 153 -6.90 -3.75 12.43
CA PHE A 153 -6.00 -4.73 13.03
C PHE A 153 -6.14 -4.88 14.56
N PRO A 154 -6.25 -3.78 15.36
CA PRO A 154 -6.39 -3.88 16.82
C PRO A 154 -7.71 -4.52 17.29
N SER A 155 -8.70 -4.74 16.41
CA SER A 155 -9.94 -5.44 16.76
C SER A 155 -9.81 -6.97 16.75
N ALA A 156 -8.72 -7.48 16.21
CA ALA A 156 -8.45 -8.92 16.24
C ALA A 156 -8.12 -9.41 17.66
N PRO A 157 -8.29 -10.71 17.97
CA PRO A 157 -7.79 -11.28 19.21
C PRO A 157 -6.30 -11.01 19.44
N GLN A 158 -5.90 -10.77 20.67
CA GLN A 158 -4.51 -10.40 21.00
C GLN A 158 -3.49 -11.44 20.51
N GLU A 159 -3.73 -12.71 20.78
CA GLU A 159 -2.87 -13.81 20.33
C GLU A 159 -2.67 -13.82 18.80
N TYR A 160 -3.73 -13.48 18.06
CA TYR A 160 -3.64 -13.36 16.60
C TYR A 160 -2.77 -12.18 16.19
N GLN A 161 -2.92 -11.03 16.86
CA GLN A 161 -2.11 -9.84 16.57
C GLN A 161 -0.62 -10.12 16.79
N GLU A 162 -0.28 -10.67 17.96
CA GLU A 162 1.09 -11.02 18.33
C GLU A 162 1.69 -12.09 17.41
N GLY A 163 0.95 -13.17 17.15
CA GLY A 163 1.36 -14.23 16.24
C GLY A 163 1.56 -13.73 14.81
N PHE A 164 0.73 -12.78 14.35
CA PHE A 164 0.85 -12.19 13.03
C PHE A 164 2.12 -11.33 12.89
N VAL A 165 2.40 -10.46 13.87
CA VAL A 165 3.63 -9.64 13.89
C VAL A 165 4.86 -10.54 13.99
N LYS A 166 4.83 -11.53 14.90
CA LYS A 166 5.91 -12.51 15.06
C LYS A 166 6.21 -13.22 13.74
N GLY A 167 5.19 -13.77 13.07
CA GLY A 167 5.39 -14.46 11.79
C GLY A 167 5.98 -13.56 10.69
N CYS A 168 5.61 -12.27 10.65
CA CYS A 168 6.25 -11.32 9.75
C CYS A 168 7.74 -11.11 10.08
N LEU A 169 8.09 -11.02 11.37
CA LEU A 169 9.49 -10.87 11.81
C LEU A 169 10.30 -12.14 11.58
N ASP A 170 9.73 -13.32 11.86
CA ASP A 170 10.37 -14.63 11.60
C ASP A 170 10.78 -14.76 10.13
N ALA A 171 9.95 -14.29 9.21
CA ALA A 171 10.28 -14.27 7.78
C ALA A 171 11.49 -13.37 7.44
N LEU A 172 11.68 -12.26 8.15
CA LEU A 172 12.84 -11.37 7.96
C LEU A 172 14.10 -11.97 8.58
N ILE A 173 13.96 -12.61 9.73
CA ILE A 173 15.04 -13.29 10.45
C ILE A 173 15.50 -14.56 9.69
N GLY A 174 14.55 -15.23 9.01
CA GLY A 174 14.79 -16.46 8.28
C GLY A 174 14.69 -17.73 9.12
N ARG A 175 14.11 -17.64 10.33
CA ARG A 175 13.82 -18.80 11.21
C ARG A 175 12.62 -18.51 12.11
N ASN A 176 11.99 -19.57 12.63
CA ASN A 176 10.94 -19.45 13.64
C ASN A 176 11.55 -19.18 15.03
N THR A 177 11.00 -18.20 15.73
CA THR A 177 11.37 -17.85 17.11
C THR A 177 10.37 -18.44 18.10
N GLY A 178 10.74 -18.49 19.39
CA GLY A 178 9.88 -19.01 20.47
C GLY A 178 8.81 -18.02 20.91
N SER A 179 9.10 -16.71 20.83
CA SER A 179 8.20 -15.63 21.27
C SER A 179 8.30 -14.41 20.37
N LEU A 180 7.36 -13.47 20.53
CA LEU A 180 7.40 -12.17 19.85
C LEU A 180 8.60 -11.33 20.34
N GLU A 181 8.91 -11.39 21.63
CA GLU A 181 10.06 -10.70 22.24
C GLU A 181 11.37 -11.14 21.59
N GLU A 182 11.58 -12.47 21.49
CA GLU A 182 12.76 -13.03 20.80
C GLU A 182 12.79 -12.57 19.33
N ALA A 183 11.65 -12.57 18.63
CA ALA A 183 11.58 -12.11 17.26
C ALA A 183 11.97 -10.62 17.12
N LYS A 184 11.52 -9.75 18.01
CA LYS A 184 11.89 -8.32 18.02
C LYS A 184 13.39 -8.14 18.24
N GLU A 185 13.98 -8.77 19.23
CA GLU A 185 15.41 -8.70 19.54
C GLU A 185 16.26 -9.15 18.34
N LEU A 186 15.95 -10.31 17.77
CA LEU A 186 16.68 -10.83 16.62
C LEU A 186 16.52 -10.00 15.35
N ALA A 187 15.36 -9.38 15.16
CA ALA A 187 15.12 -8.51 13.99
C ALA A 187 16.01 -7.26 13.98
N GLU A 188 16.51 -6.79 15.13
CA GLU A 188 17.41 -5.63 15.22
C GLU A 188 18.78 -5.88 14.57
N THR A 189 19.26 -7.13 14.62
CA THR A 189 20.59 -7.53 14.17
C THR A 189 20.57 -8.49 12.99
N SER A 190 19.38 -8.88 12.51
CA SER A 190 19.23 -9.80 11.39
C SER A 190 19.75 -9.19 10.07
N LYS A 191 20.11 -10.07 9.11
CA LYS A 191 20.57 -9.65 7.79
C LYS A 191 19.55 -8.75 7.06
N ILE A 192 18.25 -9.06 7.20
CA ILE A 192 17.15 -8.22 6.73
C ILE A 192 16.53 -7.59 7.97
N ARG A 193 16.83 -6.31 8.20
CA ARG A 193 16.37 -5.59 9.39
C ARG A 193 14.98 -5.02 9.20
N ASN A 194 14.13 -5.15 10.20
CA ASN A 194 12.89 -4.40 10.30
C ASN A 194 13.19 -2.97 10.74
N VAL A 195 12.81 -1.97 9.93
CA VAL A 195 13.01 -0.55 10.25
C VAL A 195 11.72 0.16 10.66
N GLY A 196 10.61 -0.54 10.63
CA GLY A 196 9.32 -0.01 11.07
C GLY A 196 8.17 -0.97 10.81
N ILE A 197 7.18 -0.93 11.69
CA ILE A 197 5.93 -1.68 11.56
C ILE A 197 4.77 -0.69 11.53
N THR A 198 3.94 -0.82 10.51
CA THR A 198 2.72 -0.02 10.33
C THR A 198 1.50 -0.91 10.48
N VAL A 199 0.47 -0.42 11.15
CA VAL A 199 -0.84 -1.06 11.23
C VAL A 199 -1.93 -0.13 10.74
N GLU A 200 -2.95 -0.70 10.08
CA GLU A 200 -4.18 0.01 9.71
C GLU A 200 -5.23 -0.16 10.79
N THR A 201 -5.94 0.92 11.12
CA THR A 201 -7.05 0.88 12.08
C THR A 201 -8.05 2.00 11.83
N ARG A 202 -9.16 1.92 12.58
CA ARG A 202 -10.17 2.98 12.71
C ARG A 202 -9.80 3.90 13.87
N PRO A 203 -10.23 5.17 13.88
CA PRO A 203 -9.98 6.09 14.99
C PRO A 203 -10.50 5.59 16.34
N ASP A 204 -11.70 5.03 16.39
CA ASP A 204 -12.32 4.47 17.60
C ASP A 204 -11.61 3.20 18.15
N TRP A 205 -10.77 2.56 17.33
CA TRP A 205 -9.90 1.43 17.67
C TRP A 205 -8.42 1.83 17.82
N ALA A 206 -8.15 3.11 18.05
CA ALA A 206 -6.83 3.66 18.40
C ALA A 206 -6.90 4.42 19.73
N LYS A 207 -7.53 3.83 20.74
CA LYS A 207 -7.59 4.35 22.11
C LYS A 207 -6.45 3.77 22.94
N ARG A 208 -6.25 4.28 24.14
CA ARG A 208 -5.11 3.95 25.02
C ARG A 208 -4.78 2.45 25.10
N THR A 209 -5.77 1.61 25.39
CA THR A 209 -5.56 0.14 25.50
C THR A 209 -5.09 -0.51 24.20
N HIS A 210 -5.56 0.00 23.05
CA HIS A 210 -5.10 -0.46 21.74
C HIS A 210 -3.67 0.02 21.46
N ILE A 211 -3.36 1.27 21.83
CA ILE A 211 -2.03 1.87 21.64
C ILE A 211 -0.99 1.16 22.49
N ASP A 212 -1.25 0.90 23.75
CA ASP A 212 -0.34 0.15 24.62
C ASP A 212 0.01 -1.23 24.02
N ARG A 213 -1.00 -1.91 23.47
CA ARG A 213 -0.81 -3.22 22.83
C ARG A 213 0.01 -3.13 21.53
N ILE A 214 -0.29 -2.17 20.63
CA ILE A 214 0.48 -2.06 19.38
C ILE A 214 1.92 -1.60 19.64
N LEU A 215 2.16 -0.79 20.67
CA LEU A 215 3.51 -0.42 21.12
C LEU A 215 4.30 -1.63 21.60
N SER A 216 3.70 -2.50 22.41
CA SER A 216 4.37 -3.74 22.86
C SER A 216 4.77 -4.65 21.70
N MET A 217 4.04 -4.61 20.58
CA MET A 217 4.40 -5.34 19.36
C MET A 217 5.47 -4.66 18.48
N GLY A 218 5.99 -3.48 18.89
CA GLY A 218 7.01 -2.75 18.13
C GLY A 218 6.46 -1.92 16.96
N VAL A 219 5.16 -1.59 16.94
CA VAL A 219 4.56 -0.72 15.93
C VAL A 219 5.14 0.69 16.03
N THR A 220 5.49 1.28 14.88
CA THR A 220 6.10 2.62 14.77
C THR A 220 5.20 3.62 14.06
N ARG A 221 4.20 3.14 13.34
CA ARG A 221 3.25 3.98 12.59
C ARG A 221 1.85 3.39 12.59
N VAL A 222 0.85 4.27 12.70
CA VAL A 222 -0.56 3.90 12.60
C VAL A 222 -1.20 4.64 11.42
N GLU A 223 -1.89 3.89 10.56
CA GLU A 223 -2.69 4.43 9.47
C GLU A 223 -4.15 4.47 9.89
N LEU A 224 -4.67 5.67 10.13
CA LEU A 224 -6.05 5.90 10.54
C LEU A 224 -6.97 6.03 9.33
N GLY A 225 -8.02 5.24 9.31
CA GLY A 225 -9.10 5.34 8.34
C GLY A 225 -10.02 6.54 8.61
N VAL A 226 -9.49 7.75 8.57
CA VAL A 226 -10.22 9.00 8.82
C VAL A 226 -11.26 9.26 7.74
N GLN A 227 -10.91 9.17 6.48
CA GLN A 227 -11.71 9.34 5.26
C GLN A 227 -12.21 10.78 5.04
N ASN A 228 -12.78 11.44 6.06
CA ASN A 228 -13.31 12.79 6.05
C ASN A 228 -13.21 13.42 7.45
N ILE A 229 -13.65 14.66 7.66
CA ILE A 229 -13.65 15.34 8.98
C ILE A 229 -14.98 16.01 9.31
N TYR A 230 -16.08 15.43 8.83
CA TYR A 230 -17.43 15.93 9.09
C TYR A 230 -18.31 14.77 9.61
N ASP A 231 -18.88 14.91 10.80
CA ASP A 231 -19.72 13.90 11.44
C ASP A 231 -20.96 13.54 10.61
N SER A 232 -21.56 14.53 9.92
CA SER A 232 -22.69 14.27 9.02
C SER A 232 -22.33 13.23 7.92
N ILE A 233 -21.13 13.32 7.35
CA ILE A 233 -20.64 12.36 6.35
C ILE A 233 -20.40 10.97 6.99
N TYR A 234 -19.89 10.93 8.21
CA TYR A 234 -19.69 9.67 8.94
C TYR A 234 -21.04 8.97 9.23
N GLN A 235 -22.07 9.73 9.63
CA GLN A 235 -23.41 9.23 9.89
C GLN A 235 -24.04 8.66 8.62
N ASP A 236 -24.08 9.43 7.52
CA ASP A 236 -24.64 9.03 6.24
C ASP A 236 -23.98 7.74 5.70
N LEU A 237 -22.68 7.58 5.95
CA LEU A 237 -21.89 6.44 5.47
C LEU A 237 -21.83 5.27 6.47
N SER A 238 -22.47 5.37 7.61
CA SER A 238 -22.41 4.36 8.68
C SER A 238 -20.98 4.02 9.11
N ARG A 239 -20.16 5.08 9.34
CA ARG A 239 -18.73 4.90 9.72
C ARG A 239 -18.55 4.38 11.13
N GLY A 240 -19.46 4.68 12.04
CA GLY A 240 -19.44 4.23 13.43
C GLY A 240 -18.38 4.87 14.33
N HIS A 241 -17.73 5.96 13.87
CA HIS A 241 -16.85 6.82 14.68
C HIS A 241 -17.14 8.29 14.38
N THR A 242 -16.62 9.18 15.23
CA THR A 242 -16.84 10.62 15.17
C THR A 242 -15.54 11.37 14.83
N VAL A 243 -15.67 12.68 14.56
CA VAL A 243 -14.52 13.58 14.41
C VAL A 243 -13.72 13.67 15.71
N ASP A 244 -14.38 13.63 16.87
CA ASP A 244 -13.70 13.59 18.17
C ASP A 244 -12.88 12.33 18.35
N ASP A 245 -13.32 11.17 17.85
CA ASP A 245 -12.49 9.96 17.83
C ASP A 245 -11.21 10.14 17.00
N VAL A 246 -11.28 10.86 15.88
CA VAL A 246 -10.10 11.19 15.06
C VAL A 246 -9.14 12.08 15.84
N ILE A 247 -9.65 13.12 16.49
CA ILE A 247 -8.86 14.08 17.28
C ILE A 247 -8.17 13.35 18.44
N ASP A 248 -8.93 12.62 19.23
CA ASP A 248 -8.44 11.88 20.39
C ASP A 248 -7.40 10.83 20.02
N SER A 249 -7.69 10.00 19.01
CA SER A 249 -6.75 8.99 18.56
C SER A 249 -5.45 9.61 18.02
N THR A 250 -5.56 10.70 17.26
CA THR A 250 -4.38 11.41 16.75
C THR A 250 -3.51 11.93 17.88
N ARG A 251 -4.11 12.59 18.88
CA ARG A 251 -3.40 13.09 20.06
C ARG A 251 -2.70 11.94 20.80
N MET A 252 -3.43 10.88 21.17
CA MET A 252 -2.88 9.76 21.92
C MET A 252 -1.74 9.07 21.17
N LEU A 253 -1.88 8.84 19.87
CA LEU A 253 -0.85 8.22 19.05
C LEU A 253 0.42 9.08 18.98
N LYS A 254 0.27 10.39 18.78
CA LYS A 254 1.42 11.31 18.73
C LYS A 254 2.09 11.46 20.09
N ASP A 255 1.33 11.56 21.17
CA ASP A 255 1.84 11.59 22.54
C ASP A 255 2.62 10.32 22.90
N SER A 256 2.27 9.17 22.27
CA SER A 256 2.97 7.90 22.39
C SER A 256 4.19 7.75 21.46
N GLY A 257 4.58 8.78 20.71
CA GLY A 257 5.73 8.77 19.80
C GLY A 257 5.48 8.07 18.46
N LEU A 258 4.26 7.65 18.18
CA LEU A 258 3.90 6.97 16.92
C LEU A 258 3.72 7.97 15.77
N LYS A 259 4.14 7.59 14.57
CA LYS A 259 3.79 8.32 13.35
C LYS A 259 2.34 8.06 12.98
N VAL A 260 1.64 9.11 12.56
CA VAL A 260 0.22 9.06 12.21
C VAL A 260 0.03 9.35 10.72
N LEU A 261 -0.66 8.45 10.03
CA LEU A 261 -1.03 8.62 8.64
C LEU A 261 -2.57 8.61 8.50
N TYR A 262 -3.13 9.58 7.77
CA TYR A 262 -4.55 9.61 7.46
C TYR A 262 -4.85 9.04 6.09
N HIS A 263 -5.82 8.14 6.01
CA HIS A 263 -6.52 7.82 4.77
C HIS A 263 -7.65 8.83 4.58
N LEU A 264 -7.68 9.48 3.42
CA LEU A 264 -8.67 10.52 3.09
C LEU A 264 -9.38 10.15 1.79
N MET A 265 -10.70 10.30 1.78
CA MET A 265 -11.55 9.94 0.64
C MET A 265 -12.36 11.16 0.16
N PRO A 266 -11.80 12.03 -0.69
CA PRO A 266 -12.57 13.10 -1.29
C PRO A 266 -13.65 12.54 -2.23
N GLY A 267 -14.77 13.24 -2.35
CA GLY A 267 -15.92 12.86 -3.18
C GLY A 267 -16.82 11.82 -2.54
N LEU A 268 -16.83 11.69 -1.23
CA LEU A 268 -17.83 10.86 -0.52
C LEU A 268 -19.23 11.46 -0.65
N PRO A 269 -20.31 10.64 -0.64
CA PRO A 269 -21.68 11.12 -0.51
C PRO A 269 -21.82 12.13 0.63
N GLY A 270 -22.56 13.21 0.41
CA GLY A 270 -22.69 14.32 1.36
C GLY A 270 -21.53 15.34 1.33
N SER A 271 -20.49 15.12 0.52
CA SER A 271 -19.41 16.08 0.25
C SER A 271 -19.52 16.71 -1.13
N ASN A 272 -18.74 17.76 -1.34
CA ASN A 272 -18.53 18.42 -2.62
C ASN A 272 -17.10 18.99 -2.68
N PHE A 273 -16.73 19.58 -3.82
CA PHE A 273 -15.38 20.10 -4.06
C PHE A 273 -14.92 21.10 -2.99
N GLU A 274 -15.76 22.07 -2.66
CA GLU A 274 -15.47 23.12 -1.68
C GLU A 274 -15.31 22.54 -0.27
N LYS A 275 -16.23 21.65 0.12
CA LYS A 275 -16.23 20.98 1.43
C LYS A 275 -15.00 20.08 1.60
N ASP A 276 -14.65 19.34 0.56
CA ASP A 276 -13.44 18.51 0.56
C ASP A 276 -12.17 19.35 0.67
N LEU A 277 -12.05 20.44 -0.12
CA LEU A 277 -10.89 21.32 -0.09
C LEU A 277 -10.75 22.02 1.27
N THR A 278 -11.85 22.53 1.83
CA THR A 278 -11.87 23.20 3.13
C THR A 278 -11.52 22.24 4.26
N GLY A 279 -12.15 21.06 4.27
CA GLY A 279 -11.86 20.01 5.25
C GLY A 279 -10.41 19.55 5.21
N PHE A 280 -9.87 19.38 4.00
CA PHE A 280 -8.47 18.99 3.83
C PHE A 280 -7.49 20.06 4.36
N LYS A 281 -7.73 21.33 4.06
CA LYS A 281 -6.91 22.43 4.60
C LYS A 281 -6.97 22.45 6.14
N LYS A 282 -8.15 22.22 6.72
CA LYS A 282 -8.36 22.17 8.16
C LYS A 282 -7.50 21.10 8.84
N ILE A 283 -7.26 19.94 8.20
CA ILE A 283 -6.39 18.86 8.72
C ILE A 283 -4.97 19.38 9.04
N PHE A 284 -4.47 20.37 8.33
CA PHE A 284 -3.12 20.93 8.53
C PHE A 284 -3.11 22.23 9.34
N THR A 285 -4.20 22.98 9.37
CA THR A 285 -4.28 24.26 10.08
C THR A 285 -4.78 24.12 11.52
N ASP A 286 -5.71 23.20 11.78
CA ASP A 286 -6.22 22.90 13.12
C ASP A 286 -5.21 21.98 13.87
N PRO A 287 -4.67 22.44 15.03
CA PRO A 287 -3.64 21.71 15.78
C PRO A 287 -4.09 20.34 16.28
N ARG A 288 -5.39 20.08 16.34
CA ARG A 288 -5.94 18.83 16.85
C ARG A 288 -5.76 17.65 15.88
N PHE A 289 -5.51 17.92 14.59
CA PHE A 289 -5.28 16.87 13.57
C PHE A 289 -3.78 16.69 13.28
N LYS A 290 -3.21 17.40 12.34
CA LYS A 290 -1.78 17.42 11.94
C LYS A 290 -1.13 16.04 11.81
N PRO A 291 -1.59 15.18 10.85
CA PRO A 291 -0.94 13.91 10.59
C PRO A 291 0.48 14.11 10.02
N ASP A 292 1.35 13.14 10.21
CA ASP A 292 2.70 13.14 9.61
C ASP A 292 2.66 12.77 8.13
N MET A 293 1.65 11.99 7.72
CA MET A 293 1.52 11.48 6.35
C MET A 293 0.04 11.38 5.95
N ILE A 294 -0.20 11.35 4.64
CA ILE A 294 -1.53 11.17 4.08
C ILE A 294 -1.54 10.23 2.88
N LYS A 295 -2.68 9.56 2.70
CA LYS A 295 -3.07 8.87 1.47
C LYS A 295 -4.39 9.48 0.99
N ILE A 296 -4.48 9.82 -0.30
CA ILE A 296 -5.66 10.45 -0.90
C ILE A 296 -6.29 9.44 -1.86
N TYR A 297 -7.51 9.01 -1.54
CA TYR A 297 -8.24 7.98 -2.26
C TYR A 297 -9.61 8.50 -2.73
N PRO A 298 -9.72 9.20 -3.89
CA PRO A 298 -11.02 9.63 -4.39
C PRO A 298 -12.03 8.48 -4.34
N CYS A 299 -13.25 8.79 -3.93
CA CYS A 299 -14.30 7.80 -3.79
C CYS A 299 -14.62 7.13 -5.12
N LEU A 300 -14.72 5.80 -5.11
CA LEU A 300 -15.01 4.98 -6.28
C LEU A 300 -16.30 4.20 -6.06
N VAL A 301 -17.14 4.14 -7.09
CA VAL A 301 -18.36 3.32 -7.09
C VAL A 301 -18.00 1.90 -7.52
N LEU A 302 -18.21 0.95 -6.63
CA LEU A 302 -17.95 -0.48 -6.85
C LEU A 302 -19.24 -1.28 -6.69
N ARG A 303 -19.46 -2.29 -7.53
CA ARG A 303 -20.64 -3.17 -7.43
C ARG A 303 -20.76 -3.81 -6.05
N GLY A 304 -21.97 -3.90 -5.54
CA GLY A 304 -22.28 -4.52 -4.25
C GLY A 304 -21.93 -3.66 -3.02
N THR A 305 -21.82 -2.34 -3.21
CA THR A 305 -21.73 -1.34 -2.14
C THR A 305 -23.02 -0.52 -2.08
N LYS A 306 -23.38 0.03 -0.92
CA LYS A 306 -24.54 0.93 -0.80
C LYS A 306 -24.43 2.16 -1.72
N ILE A 307 -23.21 2.70 -1.90
CA ILE A 307 -23.03 3.84 -2.80
C ILE A 307 -23.23 3.46 -4.29
N TYR A 308 -23.10 2.20 -4.66
CA TYR A 308 -23.48 1.71 -5.98
C TYR A 308 -25.00 1.83 -6.19
N ASP A 309 -25.78 1.45 -5.17
CA ASP A 309 -27.23 1.54 -5.23
C ASP A 309 -27.69 3.01 -5.30
N TRP A 310 -27.09 3.89 -4.53
CA TRP A 310 -27.34 5.35 -4.60
C TRP A 310 -26.97 5.95 -5.97
N TRP A 311 -25.83 5.53 -6.52
CA TRP A 311 -25.44 5.95 -7.87
C TRP A 311 -26.43 5.46 -8.94
N MET A 312 -26.89 4.22 -8.87
CA MET A 312 -27.88 3.67 -9.79
C MET A 312 -29.22 4.43 -9.75
N LYS A 313 -29.58 4.96 -8.59
CA LYS A 313 -30.81 5.79 -8.41
C LYS A 313 -30.60 7.27 -8.75
N GLY A 314 -29.40 7.69 -9.08
CA GLY A 314 -29.05 9.10 -9.31
C GLY A 314 -28.93 9.93 -8.04
N GLU A 315 -28.92 9.31 -6.86
CA GLU A 315 -28.78 9.96 -5.54
C GLU A 315 -27.33 10.35 -5.22
N TYR A 316 -26.36 9.82 -5.95
CA TYR A 316 -24.94 10.09 -5.79
C TYR A 316 -24.22 10.12 -7.12
N VAL A 317 -23.33 11.11 -7.29
CA VAL A 317 -22.45 11.25 -8.46
C VAL A 317 -21.01 11.37 -7.97
N PRO A 318 -20.11 10.42 -8.30
CA PRO A 318 -18.70 10.53 -7.94
C PRO A 318 -17.99 11.52 -8.84
N TYR A 319 -16.84 12.06 -8.39
CA TYR A 319 -16.01 12.93 -9.22
C TYR A 319 -15.56 12.23 -10.51
N SER A 320 -15.62 12.98 -11.61
CA SER A 320 -14.93 12.61 -12.85
C SER A 320 -13.41 12.60 -12.65
N THR A 321 -12.68 12.04 -13.61
CA THR A 321 -11.20 12.08 -13.56
C THR A 321 -10.67 13.51 -13.55
N GLU A 322 -11.26 14.40 -14.31
CA GLU A 322 -10.88 15.80 -14.46
C GLU A 322 -11.11 16.58 -13.16
N GLU A 323 -12.28 16.41 -12.54
CA GLU A 323 -12.60 17.01 -11.25
C GLU A 323 -11.67 16.50 -10.15
N ALA A 324 -11.40 15.18 -10.10
CA ALA A 324 -10.48 14.60 -9.15
C ALA A 324 -9.04 15.09 -9.35
N VAL A 325 -8.58 15.25 -10.60
CA VAL A 325 -7.25 15.83 -10.90
C VAL A 325 -7.15 17.26 -10.38
N ARG A 326 -8.18 18.09 -10.65
CA ARG A 326 -8.23 19.47 -10.18
C ARG A 326 -8.21 19.55 -8.66
N LEU A 327 -9.12 18.81 -8.01
CA LEU A 327 -9.21 18.80 -6.54
C LEU A 327 -7.90 18.33 -5.90
N VAL A 328 -7.34 17.20 -6.35
CA VAL A 328 -6.12 16.66 -5.76
C VAL A 328 -4.91 17.57 -6.03
N ALA A 329 -4.86 18.30 -7.14
CA ALA A 329 -3.84 19.33 -7.37
C ALA A 329 -3.95 20.45 -6.33
N ASP A 330 -5.17 20.98 -6.09
CA ASP A 330 -5.39 22.02 -5.10
C ASP A 330 -5.14 21.51 -3.65
N LEU A 331 -5.52 20.29 -3.35
CA LEU A 331 -5.18 19.63 -2.08
C LEU A 331 -3.66 19.56 -1.88
N LYS A 332 -2.90 19.18 -2.92
CA LYS A 332 -1.43 19.09 -2.83
C LYS A 332 -0.75 20.43 -2.59
N LYS A 333 -1.29 21.53 -3.14
CA LYS A 333 -0.78 22.90 -2.85
C LYS A 333 -0.94 23.28 -1.38
N ALA A 334 -1.95 22.72 -0.70
CA ALA A 334 -2.22 22.97 0.71
C ALA A 334 -1.42 22.07 1.67
N VAL A 335 -0.75 21.03 1.17
CA VAL A 335 0.05 20.11 2.01
C VAL A 335 1.31 20.81 2.50
N PRO A 336 1.56 20.89 3.81
CA PRO A 336 2.80 21.43 4.34
C PRO A 336 4.03 20.61 3.91
N PRO A 337 5.23 21.23 3.80
CA PRO A 337 6.44 20.56 3.31
C PRO A 337 6.89 19.38 4.17
N TRP A 338 6.54 19.33 5.44
CA TRP A 338 6.86 18.23 6.36
C TRP A 338 5.87 17.06 6.33
N VAL A 339 4.74 17.17 5.60
CA VAL A 339 3.75 16.09 5.47
C VAL A 339 4.00 15.30 4.19
N ARG A 340 4.17 13.98 4.33
CA ARG A 340 4.40 13.11 3.19
C ARG A 340 3.09 12.63 2.57
N VAL A 341 2.91 12.88 1.27
CA VAL A 341 1.85 12.26 0.46
C VAL A 341 2.33 10.87 0.01
N MET A 342 1.90 9.83 0.73
CA MET A 342 2.33 8.45 0.49
C MET A 342 1.74 7.89 -0.79
N ARG A 343 0.45 8.14 -1.03
CA ARG A 343 -0.26 7.58 -2.18
C ARG A 343 -1.40 8.49 -2.62
N ILE A 344 -1.62 8.52 -3.93
CA ILE A 344 -2.82 9.06 -4.55
C ILE A 344 -3.46 7.92 -5.33
N GLN A 345 -4.75 7.63 -5.06
CA GLN A 345 -5.54 6.53 -5.62
C GLN A 345 -5.24 5.14 -5.01
N ARG A 346 -6.30 4.32 -4.86
CA ARG A 346 -6.22 2.92 -4.40
C ARG A 346 -5.79 1.99 -5.54
N ASP A 347 -5.21 0.83 -5.17
CA ASP A 347 -4.82 -0.22 -6.12
C ASP A 347 -6.02 -1.11 -6.54
N ILE A 348 -7.18 -0.51 -6.78
CA ILE A 348 -8.35 -1.24 -7.28
C ILE A 348 -8.26 -1.32 -8.80
N PRO A 349 -8.36 -2.51 -9.41
CA PRO A 349 -8.37 -2.66 -10.86
C PRO A 349 -9.46 -1.83 -11.53
N ALA A 350 -9.13 -1.14 -12.61
CA ALA A 350 -10.04 -0.19 -13.27
C ALA A 350 -11.34 -0.85 -13.80
N ASN A 351 -11.28 -2.14 -14.16
CA ASN A 351 -12.44 -2.91 -14.61
C ASN A 351 -13.48 -3.17 -13.51
N LEU A 352 -13.12 -3.03 -12.23
CA LEU A 352 -14.04 -3.14 -11.10
C LEU A 352 -14.74 -1.81 -10.79
N VAL A 353 -14.20 -0.68 -11.30
CA VAL A 353 -14.73 0.65 -11.03
C VAL A 353 -15.87 0.96 -12.00
N VAL A 354 -17.10 1.06 -11.47
CA VAL A 354 -18.29 1.37 -12.26
C VAL A 354 -18.34 2.86 -12.59
N ALA A 355 -18.13 3.72 -11.60
CA ALA A 355 -18.09 5.18 -11.76
C ALA A 355 -17.04 5.81 -10.84
N GLY A 356 -16.59 7.04 -11.18
CA GLY A 356 -15.47 7.72 -10.54
C GLY A 356 -14.19 7.63 -11.36
N VAL A 357 -13.04 7.78 -10.70
CA VAL A 357 -11.73 7.82 -11.38
C VAL A 357 -11.31 6.43 -11.85
N LYS A 358 -11.42 6.17 -13.15
CA LYS A 358 -11.01 4.91 -13.80
C LYS A 358 -9.53 4.89 -14.24
N LYS A 359 -8.86 6.04 -14.28
CA LYS A 359 -7.45 6.13 -14.68
C LYS A 359 -6.53 5.69 -13.54
N SER A 360 -5.74 4.64 -13.74
CA SER A 360 -4.81 4.10 -12.73
C SER A 360 -3.59 5.00 -12.46
N ASN A 361 -3.36 6.02 -13.28
CA ASN A 361 -2.23 6.94 -13.20
C ASN A 361 -2.61 8.35 -12.69
N LEU A 362 -3.63 8.46 -11.83
CA LEU A 362 -4.13 9.73 -11.30
C LEU A 362 -3.00 10.63 -10.76
N ARG A 363 -2.02 10.07 -10.03
CA ARG A 363 -0.88 10.83 -9.53
C ARG A 363 -0.09 11.52 -10.63
N GLN A 364 0.12 10.86 -11.78
CA GLN A 364 0.84 11.43 -12.91
C GLN A 364 0.04 12.58 -13.55
N LEU A 365 -1.28 12.40 -13.69
CA LEU A 365 -2.17 13.45 -14.22
C LEU A 365 -2.17 14.69 -13.31
N VAL A 366 -2.24 14.50 -11.99
CA VAL A 366 -2.14 15.57 -10.99
C VAL A 366 -0.80 16.30 -11.10
N MET A 367 0.32 15.56 -11.20
CA MET A 367 1.65 16.18 -11.35
C MET A 367 1.77 16.97 -12.65
N LYS A 368 1.23 16.43 -13.77
CA LYS A 368 1.20 17.14 -15.03
C LYS A 368 0.44 18.46 -14.93
N LYS A 369 -0.73 18.44 -14.25
CA LYS A 369 -1.50 19.67 -14.02
C LYS A 369 -0.71 20.70 -13.19
N LEU A 370 -0.08 20.28 -12.08
CA LEU A 370 0.72 21.17 -11.23
C LEU A 370 1.94 21.79 -11.94
N LEU A 371 2.50 21.13 -12.94
CA LEU A 371 3.60 21.66 -13.73
C LEU A 371 3.15 22.66 -14.83
N GLN A 372 1.85 22.71 -15.11
CA GLN A 372 1.25 23.63 -16.09
C GLN A 372 0.73 24.93 -15.46
N GLU A 373 0.62 24.97 -14.14
CA GLU A 373 0.21 26.12 -13.32
C GLU A 373 1.41 26.87 -12.72
#